data_24d209f995e28ce4690ceca516c59156
#
_entry.id   24d209f995e28ce4690ceca516c59156
#
_cell.length_a   1.000
_cell.length_b   1.000
_cell.length_c   1.000
_cell.angle_alpha   90.00
_cell.angle_beta   90.00
_cell.angle_gamma   90.00
#
_symmetry.space_group_name_H-M   'P 1'
#
loop_
_entity.id
_entity.type
_entity.pdbx_description
1 polymer ?
#
loop_
_entity_poly.entity_id
_entity_poly.type
_entity_poly.pdbx_seq_one_letter_code
_entity_poly.pdbx_strand_id
1 'polypeptide(L)'
;MAFEAARKRHRHVTSVDKSNVLETSQLWRDTMVELGKEYPDVTLEHMYIDNAAMQLVKEPKKFDVVVTGNMFGDILSDEASMLTGSIGMLPSASLNDKKQGLYEPSHGSAPDIAGKGVANPLATILSAAMMLRYSLDQSEAADRIEAAV
;
A
#
# COMPACT_ATOMS: atom_id res chain seq x y z
N MET A 1 6.85 -10.63 0.02
CA MET A 1 6.63 -9.35 0.71
C MET A 1 5.19 -9.22 1.26
N ALA A 2 4.12 -9.28 0.46
CA ALA A 2 2.74 -9.09 0.96
C ALA A 2 2.35 -10.07 2.09
N PHE A 3 2.62 -11.35 1.94
CA PHE A 3 2.37 -12.35 2.98
C PHE A 3 3.17 -12.08 4.26
N GLU A 4 4.43 -11.64 4.14
CA GLU A 4 5.25 -11.26 5.30
C GLU A 4 4.71 -9.99 6.00
N ALA A 5 4.17 -9.06 5.22
CA ALA A 5 3.49 -7.90 5.79
C ALA A 5 2.22 -8.34 6.54
N ALA A 6 1.43 -9.22 5.96
CA ALA A 6 0.20 -9.74 6.57
C ALA A 6 0.45 -10.49 7.88
N ARG A 7 1.56 -11.25 8.00
CA ARG A 7 1.96 -11.93 9.25
C ARG A 7 2.16 -10.97 10.43
N LYS A 8 2.55 -9.72 10.13
CA LYS A 8 2.72 -8.66 11.15
C LYS A 8 1.42 -7.91 11.45
N ARG A 9 0.32 -8.25 10.78
CA ARG A 9 -1.00 -7.62 10.87
C ARG A 9 -2.07 -8.67 11.13
N HIS A 10 -3.20 -8.60 10.41
CA HIS A 10 -4.36 -9.50 10.63
C HIS A 10 -4.30 -10.80 9.81
N ARG A 11 -3.17 -11.08 9.15
CA ARG A 11 -2.93 -12.30 8.35
C ARG A 11 -3.92 -12.51 7.21
N HIS A 12 -4.33 -11.41 6.59
CA HIS A 12 -5.21 -11.44 5.44
C HIS A 12 -4.59 -10.69 4.27
N VAL A 13 -4.50 -11.36 3.11
CA VAL A 13 -4.02 -10.79 1.84
C VAL A 13 -5.15 -10.84 0.83
N THR A 14 -5.51 -9.68 0.27
CA THR A 14 -6.39 -9.57 -0.88
C THR A 14 -5.55 -9.34 -2.14
N SER A 15 -5.49 -10.36 -2.99
CA SER A 15 -4.83 -10.28 -4.30
C SER A 15 -5.81 -9.71 -5.32
N VAL A 16 -5.50 -8.53 -5.87
CA VAL A 16 -6.36 -7.81 -6.80
C VAL A 16 -5.82 -7.91 -8.22
N ASP A 17 -6.67 -8.31 -9.15
CA ASP A 17 -6.32 -8.53 -10.56
C ASP A 17 -7.53 -8.32 -11.49
N LYS A 18 -7.33 -8.57 -12.79
CA LYS A 18 -8.40 -8.58 -13.81
C LYS A 18 -8.33 -9.86 -14.65
N SER A 19 -8.15 -11.00 -14.01
CA SER A 19 -7.94 -12.30 -14.66
C SER A 19 -9.12 -12.79 -15.51
N ASN A 20 -10.30 -12.22 -15.30
CA ASN A 20 -11.47 -12.51 -16.16
C ASN A 20 -11.39 -11.84 -17.55
N VAL A 21 -10.40 -10.96 -17.78
CA VAL A 21 -10.23 -10.22 -19.06
C VAL A 21 -8.80 -10.29 -19.57
N LEU A 22 -7.80 -10.24 -18.67
CA LEU A 22 -6.39 -10.12 -19.04
C LEU A 22 -5.63 -11.42 -18.74
N GLU A 23 -4.99 -12.00 -19.74
CA GLU A 23 -4.13 -13.19 -19.58
C GLU A 23 -2.94 -12.93 -18.63
N THR A 24 -2.37 -11.72 -18.67
CA THR A 24 -1.31 -11.33 -17.73
C THR A 24 -1.78 -11.35 -16.28
N SER A 25 -3.04 -11.01 -16.04
CA SER A 25 -3.66 -11.11 -14.71
C SER A 25 -3.98 -12.56 -14.33
N GLN A 26 -4.20 -13.45 -15.31
CA GLN A 26 -4.34 -14.87 -15.04
C GLN A 26 -3.02 -15.45 -14.52
N LEU A 27 -1.90 -15.14 -15.16
CA LEU A 27 -0.57 -15.52 -14.68
C LEU A 27 -0.28 -14.98 -13.27
N TRP A 28 -0.68 -13.73 -12.99
CA TRP A 28 -0.60 -13.14 -11.64
C TRP A 28 -1.36 -13.98 -10.64
N ARG A 29 -2.62 -14.31 -10.92
CA ARG A 29 -3.50 -15.09 -10.03
C ARG A 29 -2.93 -16.48 -9.76
N ASP A 30 -2.50 -17.18 -10.80
CA ASP A 30 -1.92 -18.52 -10.68
C ASP A 30 -0.65 -18.48 -9.81
N THR A 31 0.21 -17.49 -10.02
CA THR A 31 1.40 -17.26 -9.20
C THR A 31 1.05 -17.01 -7.72
N MET A 32 0.01 -16.20 -7.46
CA MET A 32 -0.43 -15.92 -6.09
C MET A 32 -1.02 -17.15 -5.41
N VAL A 33 -1.74 -18.00 -6.15
CA VAL A 33 -2.28 -19.29 -5.65
C VAL A 33 -1.13 -20.21 -5.25
N GLU A 34 -0.13 -20.38 -6.11
CA GLU A 34 1.02 -21.25 -5.80
C GLU A 34 1.82 -20.72 -4.61
N LEU A 35 2.14 -19.41 -4.61
CA LEU A 35 2.88 -18.81 -3.50
C LEU A 35 2.10 -18.87 -2.18
N GLY A 36 0.77 -18.75 -2.23
CA GLY A 36 -0.09 -18.85 -1.04
C GLY A 36 0.05 -20.19 -0.28
N LYS A 37 0.39 -21.26 -0.97
CA LYS A 37 0.62 -22.58 -0.34
C LYS A 37 1.80 -22.58 0.64
N GLU A 38 2.77 -21.68 0.45
CA GLU A 38 3.92 -21.50 1.35
C GLU A 38 3.56 -20.73 2.64
N TYR A 39 2.36 -20.13 2.68
CA TYR A 39 1.87 -19.30 3.78
C TYR A 39 0.52 -19.79 4.33
N PRO A 40 0.45 -21.03 4.86
CA PRO A 40 -0.81 -21.62 5.32
C PRO A 40 -1.43 -20.90 6.52
N ASP A 41 -0.67 -20.02 7.17
CA ASP A 41 -1.09 -19.18 8.29
C ASP A 41 -1.67 -17.83 7.86
N VAL A 42 -1.71 -17.54 6.55
CA VAL A 42 -2.24 -16.29 5.98
C VAL A 42 -3.41 -16.61 5.06
N THR A 43 -4.54 -15.98 5.26
CA THR A 43 -5.68 -16.07 4.36
C THR A 43 -5.42 -15.30 3.08
N LEU A 44 -5.54 -15.97 1.93
CA LEU A 44 -5.47 -15.35 0.60
C LEU A 44 -6.87 -15.28 0.00
N GLU A 45 -7.34 -14.07 -0.26
CA GLU A 45 -8.57 -13.79 -1.02
C GLU A 45 -8.19 -13.21 -2.39
N HIS A 46 -8.92 -13.59 -3.45
CA HIS A 46 -8.78 -12.99 -4.77
C HIS A 46 -9.98 -12.09 -5.07
N MET A 47 -9.70 -10.91 -5.60
CA MET A 47 -10.74 -9.96 -5.96
C MET A 47 -10.44 -9.30 -7.32
N TYR A 48 -11.46 -9.11 -8.16
CA TYR A 48 -11.29 -8.32 -9.37
C TYR A 48 -11.19 -6.84 -9.02
N ILE A 49 -10.40 -6.11 -9.79
CA ILE A 49 -10.11 -4.69 -9.56
C ILE A 49 -11.38 -3.83 -9.45
N ASP A 50 -12.37 -4.06 -10.31
CA ASP A 50 -13.64 -3.33 -10.29
C ASP A 50 -14.42 -3.56 -8.99
N ASN A 51 -14.43 -4.79 -8.48
CA ASN A 51 -15.03 -5.09 -7.19
C ASN A 51 -14.18 -4.51 -6.04
N ALA A 52 -12.86 -4.58 -6.14
CA ALA A 52 -11.96 -4.02 -5.12
C ALA A 52 -12.18 -2.51 -4.95
N ALA A 53 -12.30 -1.76 -6.05
CA ALA A 53 -12.60 -0.33 -6.03
C ALA A 53 -13.95 -0.06 -5.32
N MET A 54 -15.00 -0.80 -5.66
CA MET A 54 -16.29 -0.65 -4.98
C MET A 54 -16.22 -0.97 -3.48
N GLN A 55 -15.53 -2.07 -3.11
CA GLN A 55 -15.42 -2.49 -1.72
C GLN A 55 -14.56 -1.52 -0.90
N LEU A 56 -13.54 -0.94 -1.52
CA LEU A 56 -12.67 0.04 -0.87
C LEU A 56 -13.46 1.27 -0.39
N VAL A 57 -14.39 1.76 -1.21
CA VAL A 57 -15.28 2.87 -0.85
C VAL A 57 -16.36 2.43 0.15
N LYS A 58 -16.94 1.24 -0.06
CA LYS A 58 -18.08 0.77 0.73
C LYS A 58 -17.67 0.29 2.12
N GLU A 59 -16.58 -0.47 2.21
CA GLU A 59 -16.16 -1.18 3.41
C GLU A 59 -14.62 -1.27 3.50
N PRO A 60 -13.90 -0.13 3.62
CA PRO A 60 -12.43 -0.11 3.59
C PRO A 60 -11.78 -0.98 4.68
N LYS A 61 -12.44 -1.15 5.81
CA LYS A 61 -11.95 -1.98 6.93
C LYS A 61 -11.93 -3.48 6.62
N LYS A 62 -12.51 -3.92 5.52
CA LYS A 62 -12.41 -5.30 5.02
C LYS A 62 -10.97 -5.66 4.62
N PHE A 63 -10.19 -4.67 4.17
CA PHE A 63 -8.85 -4.88 3.67
C PHE A 63 -7.82 -4.79 4.80
N ASP A 64 -6.86 -5.73 4.80
CA ASP A 64 -5.67 -5.70 5.65
C ASP A 64 -4.42 -5.41 4.81
N VAL A 65 -4.02 -6.35 3.96
CA VAL A 65 -2.96 -6.15 2.98
C VAL A 65 -3.53 -6.41 1.59
N VAL A 66 -3.42 -5.42 0.73
CA VAL A 66 -3.77 -5.54 -0.70
C VAL A 66 -2.48 -5.74 -1.50
N VAL A 67 -2.46 -6.72 -2.38
CA VAL A 67 -1.37 -6.94 -3.32
C VAL A 67 -1.89 -6.95 -4.75
N THR A 68 -1.26 -6.18 -5.60
CA THR A 68 -1.67 -6.03 -7.00
C THR A 68 -0.53 -5.54 -7.88
N GLY A 69 -0.71 -5.54 -9.19
CA GLY A 69 0.22 -4.95 -10.14
C GLY A 69 0.26 -3.42 -10.05
N ASN A 70 1.32 -2.82 -10.60
CA ASN A 70 1.58 -1.37 -10.48
C ASN A 70 0.38 -0.50 -10.88
N MET A 71 -0.19 -0.72 -12.05
CA MET A 71 -1.28 0.12 -12.57
C MET A 71 -2.52 0.11 -11.67
N PHE A 72 -2.94 -1.07 -11.22
CA PHE A 72 -4.11 -1.17 -10.33
C PHE A 72 -3.81 -0.69 -8.92
N GLY A 73 -2.57 -0.89 -8.45
CA GLY A 73 -2.12 -0.41 -7.16
C GLY A 73 -2.11 1.11 -7.08
N ASP A 74 -1.63 1.76 -8.13
CA ASP A 74 -1.60 3.22 -8.27
C ASP A 74 -3.02 3.81 -8.20
N ILE A 75 -3.94 3.26 -8.97
CA ILE A 75 -5.35 3.70 -8.97
C ILE A 75 -6.01 3.48 -7.61
N LEU A 76 -5.87 2.28 -7.03
CA LEU A 76 -6.51 1.97 -5.75
C LEU A 76 -5.91 2.74 -4.57
N SER A 77 -4.61 3.03 -4.59
CA SER A 77 -3.98 3.81 -3.52
C SER A 77 -4.45 5.27 -3.53
N ASP A 78 -4.60 5.85 -4.71
CA ASP A 78 -5.15 7.20 -4.84
C ASP A 78 -6.62 7.27 -4.39
N GLU A 79 -7.44 6.28 -4.78
CA GLU A 79 -8.82 6.16 -4.30
C GLU A 79 -8.87 6.01 -2.78
N ALA A 80 -8.00 5.13 -2.21
CA ALA A 80 -7.92 4.92 -0.77
C ALA A 80 -7.50 6.20 0.00
N SER A 81 -6.64 7.03 -0.60
CA SER A 81 -6.22 8.29 0.02
C SER A 81 -7.39 9.23 0.31
N MET A 82 -8.42 9.18 -0.52
CA MET A 82 -9.62 10.00 -0.34
C MET A 82 -10.44 9.58 0.89
N LEU A 83 -10.31 8.33 1.34
CA LEU A 83 -10.97 7.85 2.57
C LEU A 83 -10.38 8.50 3.82
N THR A 84 -9.11 8.90 3.78
CA THR A 84 -8.45 9.65 4.86
C THR A 84 -8.66 11.15 4.75
N GLY A 85 -9.30 11.61 3.67
CA GLY A 85 -9.65 13.00 3.43
C GLY A 85 -8.55 13.84 2.76
N SER A 86 -7.35 13.28 2.54
CA SER A 86 -6.26 14.01 1.87
C SER A 86 -5.19 13.08 1.34
N ILE A 87 -4.83 13.23 0.08
CA ILE A 87 -3.65 12.58 -0.51
C ILE A 87 -2.34 13.02 0.18
N GLY A 88 -2.34 14.19 0.82
CA GLY A 88 -1.23 14.71 1.63
C GLY A 88 -0.97 13.94 2.92
N MET A 89 -1.70 12.86 3.18
CA MET A 89 -1.48 11.94 4.32
C MET A 89 -0.94 10.58 3.90
N LEU A 90 -0.79 10.30 2.61
CA LEU A 90 -0.42 8.99 2.11
C LEU A 90 1.10 8.88 1.86
N PRO A 91 1.85 8.18 2.73
CA PRO A 91 3.26 7.90 2.52
C PRO A 91 3.45 6.76 1.51
N SER A 92 4.62 6.69 0.90
CA SER A 92 5.00 5.63 -0.01
C SER A 92 6.46 5.20 0.19
N ALA A 93 6.75 3.94 -0.17
CA ALA A 93 8.08 3.38 -0.17
C ALA A 93 8.27 2.37 -1.30
N SER A 94 9.34 2.51 -2.07
CA SER A 94 9.83 1.52 -3.03
C SER A 94 11.04 0.82 -2.43
N LEU A 95 10.93 -0.46 -2.14
CA LEU A 95 11.93 -1.23 -1.40
C LEU A 95 12.55 -2.32 -2.27
N ASN A 96 13.85 -2.57 -2.08
CA ASN A 96 14.51 -3.76 -2.60
C ASN A 96 14.62 -4.85 -1.52
N ASP A 97 15.19 -5.99 -1.92
CA ASP A 97 15.44 -7.16 -1.05
C ASP A 97 16.50 -6.92 0.03
N LYS A 98 17.29 -5.82 -0.07
CA LYS A 98 18.39 -5.47 0.83
C LYS A 98 18.04 -4.33 1.80
N LYS A 99 16.77 -4.05 2.03
CA LYS A 99 16.26 -2.95 2.87
C LYS A 99 16.63 -1.54 2.37
N GLN A 100 17.18 -1.38 1.17
CA GLN A 100 17.33 -0.07 0.57
C GLN A 100 16.00 0.38 0.01
N GLY A 101 15.64 1.63 0.19
CA GLY A 101 14.36 2.15 -0.25
C GLY A 101 14.44 3.58 -0.73
N LEU A 102 13.50 3.92 -1.62
CA LEU A 102 13.14 5.28 -1.94
C LEU A 102 11.83 5.57 -1.22
N TYR A 103 11.79 6.69 -0.51
CA TYR A 103 10.68 7.07 0.35
C TYR A 103 10.18 8.43 -0.09
N GLU A 104 8.94 8.50 -0.49
CA GLU A 104 8.30 9.71 -0.99
C GLU A 104 6.80 9.71 -0.69
N PRO A 105 6.13 10.86 -0.65
CA PRO A 105 4.68 10.89 -0.64
C PRO A 105 4.11 10.27 -1.93
N SER A 106 2.92 9.71 -1.89
CA SER A 106 2.24 9.22 -3.10
C SER A 106 1.81 10.34 -4.04
N HIS A 107 1.57 11.55 -3.51
CA HIS A 107 1.22 12.70 -4.34
C HIS A 107 2.40 13.28 -5.13
N GLY A 108 2.09 13.96 -6.23
CA GLY A 108 3.07 14.69 -7.05
C GLY A 108 3.54 16.02 -6.42
N SER A 109 4.26 16.81 -7.21
CA SER A 109 4.90 18.07 -6.78
C SER A 109 3.95 19.26 -6.63
N ALA A 110 2.73 19.18 -7.17
CA ALA A 110 1.68 20.22 -7.11
C ALA A 110 2.22 21.65 -7.34
N PRO A 111 2.79 21.96 -8.51
CA PRO A 111 3.48 23.24 -8.77
C PRO A 111 2.54 24.44 -8.67
N ASP A 112 1.26 24.23 -8.84
CA ASP A 112 0.20 25.26 -8.75
C ASP A 112 0.01 25.82 -7.33
N ILE A 113 0.38 25.06 -6.29
CA ILE A 113 0.33 25.49 -4.88
C ILE A 113 1.72 25.73 -4.28
N ALA A 114 2.78 25.56 -5.04
CA ALA A 114 4.15 25.79 -4.55
C ALA A 114 4.33 27.23 -4.02
N GLY A 115 4.95 27.37 -2.85
CA GLY A 115 5.17 28.65 -2.20
C GLY A 115 3.96 29.28 -1.51
N LYS A 116 2.75 28.68 -1.62
CA LYS A 116 1.52 29.21 -0.99
C LYS A 116 1.34 28.80 0.47
N GLY A 117 2.16 27.88 1.00
CA GLY A 117 2.07 27.42 2.38
C GLY A 117 0.79 26.64 2.73
N VAL A 118 0.14 26.03 1.72
CA VAL A 118 -1.15 25.33 1.90
C VAL A 118 -1.03 23.79 1.76
N ALA A 119 0.15 23.29 1.36
CA ALA A 119 0.38 21.85 1.21
C ALA A 119 0.40 21.15 2.58
N ASN A 120 -0.23 19.96 2.65
CA ASN A 120 -0.15 19.12 3.83
C ASN A 120 1.19 18.35 3.82
N PRO A 121 2.09 18.51 4.80
CA PRO A 121 3.40 17.85 4.81
C PRO A 121 3.39 16.44 5.41
N LEU A 122 2.25 15.95 5.92
CA LEU A 122 2.18 14.72 6.72
C LEU A 122 2.62 13.48 5.92
N ALA A 123 2.30 13.38 4.65
CA ALA A 123 2.74 12.26 3.80
C ALA A 123 4.28 12.17 3.75
N THR A 124 4.99 13.29 3.64
CA THR A 124 6.46 13.32 3.65
C THR A 124 7.02 12.94 5.02
N ILE A 125 6.41 13.42 6.09
CA ILE A 125 6.80 13.09 7.48
C ILE A 125 6.60 11.59 7.74
N LEU A 126 5.46 11.03 7.32
CA LEU A 126 5.18 9.59 7.44
C LEU A 126 6.09 8.74 6.54
N SER A 127 6.47 9.24 5.35
CA SER A 127 7.47 8.57 4.51
C SER A 127 8.84 8.49 5.21
N ALA A 128 9.23 9.53 5.95
CA ALA A 128 10.42 9.49 6.78
C ALA A 128 10.31 8.47 7.93
N ALA A 129 9.13 8.34 8.54
CA ALA A 129 8.89 7.27 9.53
C ALA A 129 9.04 5.88 8.92
N MET A 130 8.51 5.66 7.69
CA MET A 130 8.73 4.41 6.95
C MET A 130 10.21 4.13 6.69
N MET A 131 11.00 5.13 6.32
CA MET A 131 12.45 5.02 6.13
C MET A 131 13.15 4.58 7.43
N LEU A 132 12.82 5.19 8.55
CA LEU A 132 13.35 4.82 9.86
C LEU A 132 13.02 3.36 10.19
N ARG A 133 11.80 2.93 9.93
CA ARG A 133 11.32 1.58 10.25
C ARG A 133 11.91 0.51 9.33
N TYR A 134 11.90 0.73 8.01
CA TYR A 134 12.19 -0.33 7.04
C TYR A 134 13.66 -0.39 6.62
N SER A 135 14.35 0.75 6.52
CA SER A 135 15.76 0.78 6.09
C SER A 135 16.75 0.96 7.22
N LEU A 136 16.39 1.68 8.28
CA LEU A 136 17.33 2.08 9.33
C LEU A 136 17.13 1.32 10.65
N ASP A 137 16.18 0.39 10.71
CA ASP A 137 15.83 -0.42 11.90
C ASP A 137 15.59 0.43 13.18
N GLN A 138 15.03 1.65 13.00
CA GLN A 138 14.73 2.62 14.06
C GLN A 138 13.21 2.66 14.35
N SER A 139 12.63 1.51 14.72
CA SER A 139 11.18 1.39 14.90
C SER A 139 10.62 2.31 15.99
N GLU A 140 11.33 2.49 17.10
CA GLU A 140 10.90 3.37 18.18
C GLU A 140 10.80 4.84 17.72
N ALA A 141 11.78 5.30 16.93
CA ALA A 141 11.74 6.65 16.36
C ALA A 141 10.58 6.82 15.37
N ALA A 142 10.31 5.78 14.56
CA ALA A 142 9.17 5.77 13.65
C ALA A 142 7.84 5.83 14.42
N ASP A 143 7.67 5.01 15.47
CA ASP A 143 6.47 5.00 16.32
C ASP A 143 6.20 6.38 16.96
N ARG A 144 7.26 7.07 17.40
CA ARG A 144 7.13 8.43 17.96
C ARG A 144 6.67 9.45 16.92
N ILE A 145 7.11 9.35 15.68
CA ILE A 145 6.64 10.22 14.59
C ILE A 145 5.18 9.91 14.27
N GLU A 146 4.83 8.65 14.10
CA GLU A 146 3.46 8.23 13.78
C GLU A 146 2.47 8.63 14.89
N ALA A 147 2.88 8.56 16.16
CA ALA A 147 2.04 8.97 17.28
C ALA A 147 1.86 10.50 17.40
N ALA A 148 2.72 11.29 16.74
CA ALA A 148 2.64 12.75 16.73
C ALA A 148 1.81 13.30 15.56
N VAL A 149 1.45 12.47 14.57
CA VAL A 149 0.63 12.77 13.41
C VAL A 149 -0.83 12.41 13.67
#